data_811807c5c9a54780d4d2f07285e45bec
#
_entry.id   811807c5c9a54780d4d2f07285e45bec
#
_cell.length_a   1.000
_cell.length_b   1.000
_cell.length_c   1.000
_cell.angle_alpha   90.00
_cell.angle_beta   90.00
_cell.angle_gamma   90.00
#
_symmetry.space_group_name_H-M   'P 1'
#
loop_
_entity.id
_entity.type
_entity.pdbx_description
1 polymer ?
#
loop_
_entity_poly.entity_id
_entity_poly.type
_entity_poly.pdbx_seq_one_letter_code
_entity_poly.pdbx_strand_id
1 'polypeptide(L)'
;MPGTLTHAPEYILSRLLTSLGLAQDPEVGITAWPVYYSQEPDLPDRTITIYGTDGIDDGRTMVDGERQGRHGIQLRVRSEDYDVGFGKVMELAIALDETVYGNTVAVGAVTYRVHSFGRTSGPISLGKDSPETKRELFTLNGTLLVREV
;
A
#
# COMPACT_ATOMS: atom_id res chain seq x y z
N MET A 1 23.44 -0.58 0.68
CA MET A 1 23.74 -1.66 -0.27
C MET A 1 22.65 -1.74 -1.31
N PRO A 2 23.03 -1.84 -2.59
CA PRO A 2 22.04 -2.04 -3.64
C PRO A 2 21.16 -3.24 -3.36
N GLY A 3 19.88 -3.12 -3.62
CA GLY A 3 18.90 -4.18 -3.42
C GLY A 3 18.43 -4.39 -1.99
N THR A 4 18.90 -3.56 -1.05
CA THR A 4 18.44 -3.60 0.34
C THR A 4 17.59 -2.37 0.62
N LEU A 5 16.42 -2.57 1.19
CA LEU A 5 15.54 -1.46 1.54
C LEU A 5 15.87 -0.93 2.94
N THR A 6 15.96 0.38 3.06
CA THR A 6 16.14 1.05 4.35
C THR A 6 14.82 1.14 5.13
N HIS A 7 13.71 1.24 4.41
CA HIS A 7 12.36 1.35 4.99
C HIS A 7 11.49 0.17 4.58
N ALA A 8 10.50 -0.14 5.39
CA ALA A 8 9.57 -1.22 5.10
C ALA A 8 8.75 -0.93 3.83
N PRO A 9 8.49 -1.94 2.98
CA PRO A 9 7.71 -1.73 1.76
C PRO A 9 6.32 -1.13 2.00
N GLU A 10 5.65 -1.53 3.06
CA GLU A 10 4.35 -0.99 3.42
C GLU A 10 4.42 0.50 3.78
N TYR A 11 5.50 0.94 4.40
CA TYR A 11 5.72 2.35 4.69
C TYR A 11 6.01 3.14 3.42
N ILE A 12 6.85 2.61 2.54
CA ILE A 12 7.17 3.23 1.26
C ILE A 12 5.90 3.44 0.44
N LEU A 13 5.05 2.42 0.35
CA LEU A 13 3.80 2.51 -0.41
C LEU A 13 2.84 3.51 0.21
N SER A 14 2.76 3.59 1.54
CA SER A 14 1.91 4.58 2.21
C SER A 14 2.33 6.00 1.85
N ARG A 15 3.63 6.27 1.80
CA ARG A 15 4.15 7.59 1.44
C ARG A 15 3.90 7.90 -0.03
N LEU A 16 4.00 6.89 -0.90
CA LEU A 16 3.71 7.08 -2.31
C LEU A 16 2.23 7.42 -2.54
N LEU A 17 1.33 6.68 -1.92
CA LEU A 17 -0.12 6.96 -2.04
C LEU A 17 -0.44 8.37 -1.52
N THR A 18 0.20 8.80 -0.45
CA THR A 18 0.03 10.16 0.09
C THR A 18 0.52 11.20 -0.92
N SER A 19 1.67 10.98 -1.53
CA SER A 19 2.23 11.92 -2.51
C SER A 19 1.38 12.02 -3.78
N LEU A 20 0.66 10.97 -4.14
CA LEU A 20 -0.23 10.95 -5.29
C LEU A 20 -1.63 11.51 -4.98
N GLY A 21 -1.89 11.91 -3.75
CA GLY A 21 -3.18 12.45 -3.34
C GLY A 21 -4.27 11.39 -3.15
N LEU A 22 -3.90 10.11 -3.12
CA LEU A 22 -4.85 9.00 -2.94
C LEU A 22 -5.14 8.70 -1.48
N ALA A 23 -4.28 9.17 -0.59
CA ALA A 23 -4.39 8.96 0.84
C ALA A 23 -3.86 10.19 1.57
N GLN A 24 -4.09 10.24 2.87
CA GLN A 24 -3.64 11.34 3.72
C GLN A 24 -2.73 10.82 4.83
N ASP A 25 -1.67 11.57 5.11
CA ASP A 25 -0.80 11.28 6.26
C ASP A 25 -1.57 11.64 7.55
N PRO A 26 -1.85 10.67 8.43
CA PRO A 26 -2.62 10.96 9.64
C PRO A 26 -1.91 11.90 10.62
N GLU A 27 -0.58 12.04 10.53
CA GLU A 27 0.17 12.98 11.37
C GLU A 27 -0.04 14.43 10.94
N VAL A 28 -0.41 14.67 9.68
CA VAL A 28 -0.68 16.02 9.17
C VAL A 28 -2.12 16.43 9.47
N GLY A 29 -3.05 15.48 9.43
CA GLY A 29 -4.45 15.74 9.69
C GLY A 29 -5.32 14.62 9.16
N ILE A 30 -6.55 14.53 9.64
CA ILE A 30 -7.49 13.48 9.23
C ILE A 30 -8.73 14.17 8.65
N THR A 31 -8.69 14.46 7.35
CA THR A 31 -9.81 15.09 6.63
C THR A 31 -10.40 14.20 5.55
N ALA A 32 -9.69 13.16 5.12
CA ALA A 32 -10.14 12.27 4.07
C ALA A 32 -9.78 10.83 4.43
N TRP A 33 -8.95 10.18 3.64
CA TRP A 33 -8.57 8.78 3.82
C TRP A 33 -7.17 8.69 4.44
N PRO A 34 -7.06 8.64 5.78
CA PRO A 34 -5.75 8.45 6.40
C PRO A 34 -5.20 7.06 6.09
N VAL A 35 -3.90 6.99 5.83
CA VAL A 35 -3.21 5.74 5.55
C VAL A 35 -2.30 5.37 6.70
N TYR A 36 -2.41 4.13 7.15
CA TYR A 36 -1.59 3.55 8.20
C TYR A 36 -0.82 2.36 7.63
N TYR A 37 0.25 1.97 8.29
CA TYR A 37 1.00 0.78 7.88
C TYR A 37 1.23 -0.13 9.08
N SER A 38 1.08 -1.43 8.85
CA SER A 38 1.29 -2.50 9.84
C SER A 38 0.34 -2.49 11.04
N GLN A 39 -0.52 -1.49 11.18
CA GLN A 39 -1.40 -1.38 12.33
C GLN A 39 -2.66 -0.60 11.95
N GLU A 40 -3.82 -1.26 12.06
CA GLU A 40 -5.11 -0.63 11.77
C GLU A 40 -5.66 -0.01 13.06
N PRO A 41 -5.89 1.31 13.08
CA PRO A 41 -6.46 1.96 14.27
C PRO A 41 -7.95 1.69 14.38
N ASP A 42 -8.48 1.82 15.58
CA ASP A 42 -9.93 1.70 15.80
C ASP A 42 -10.71 2.88 15.19
N LEU A 43 -10.14 4.07 15.23
CA LEU A 43 -10.71 5.28 14.65
C LEU A 43 -9.66 5.98 13.78
N PRO A 44 -10.05 6.72 12.74
CA PRO A 44 -11.43 6.98 12.27
C PRO A 44 -12.05 5.78 11.54
N ASP A 45 -13.33 5.88 11.19
CA ASP A 45 -14.04 4.80 10.50
C ASP A 45 -13.47 4.53 9.11
N ARG A 46 -13.15 5.58 8.36
CA ARG A 46 -12.57 5.48 7.01
C ARG A 46 -11.06 5.45 7.09
N THR A 47 -10.47 4.30 6.82
CA THR A 47 -9.02 4.13 6.85
C THR A 47 -8.52 3.28 5.70
N ILE A 48 -7.27 3.53 5.33
CA ILE A 48 -6.49 2.64 4.47
C ILE A 48 -5.35 2.12 5.33
N THR A 49 -5.16 0.80 5.38
CA THR A 49 -4.06 0.20 6.10
C THR A 49 -3.27 -0.72 5.18
N ILE A 50 -1.96 -0.61 5.22
CA ILE A 50 -1.07 -1.40 4.37
C ILE A 50 -0.27 -2.34 5.25
N TYR A 51 -0.34 -3.64 4.94
CA TYR A 51 0.41 -4.68 5.62
C TYR A 51 1.44 -5.28 4.69
N GLY A 52 2.61 -5.61 5.22
CA GLY A 52 3.57 -6.44 4.54
C GLY A 52 3.17 -7.90 4.67
N THR A 53 3.26 -8.64 3.57
CA THR A 53 3.04 -10.09 3.54
C THR A 53 4.29 -10.77 3.00
N ASP A 54 4.29 -12.09 2.91
CA ASP A 54 5.43 -12.82 2.37
C ASP A 54 5.67 -12.43 0.92
N GLY A 55 6.92 -12.11 0.62
CA GLY A 55 7.37 -11.77 -0.72
C GLY A 55 8.18 -12.88 -1.36
N ILE A 56 8.72 -12.58 -2.54
CA ILE A 56 9.58 -13.49 -3.29
C ILE A 56 10.94 -12.82 -3.47
N ASP A 57 12.01 -13.54 -3.13
CA ASP A 57 13.37 -13.09 -3.38
C ASP A 57 13.82 -13.71 -4.72
N ASP A 58 13.98 -12.86 -5.74
CA ASP A 58 14.42 -13.29 -7.07
C ASP A 58 15.95 -13.48 -7.15
N GLY A 59 16.68 -13.23 -6.04
CA GLY A 59 18.13 -13.34 -6.01
C GLY A 59 18.82 -12.11 -6.57
N ARG A 60 20.04 -12.31 -7.03
CA ARG A 60 20.86 -11.21 -7.56
C ARG A 60 20.84 -11.20 -9.08
N THR A 61 20.86 -10.01 -9.67
CA THR A 61 20.98 -9.90 -11.11
C THR A 61 22.41 -10.24 -11.57
N MET A 62 22.53 -10.85 -12.74
CA MET A 62 23.82 -11.26 -13.28
C MET A 62 24.71 -10.09 -13.70
N VAL A 63 24.10 -8.94 -13.99
CA VAL A 63 24.81 -7.79 -14.56
C VAL A 63 25.51 -6.97 -13.47
N ASP A 64 24.80 -6.63 -12.40
CA ASP A 64 25.31 -5.71 -11.38
C ASP A 64 25.32 -6.33 -9.97
N GLY A 65 24.84 -7.55 -9.82
CA GLY A 65 24.75 -8.21 -8.53
C GLY A 65 23.69 -7.64 -7.60
N GLU A 66 22.82 -6.78 -8.10
CA GLU A 66 21.77 -6.19 -7.31
C GLU A 66 20.71 -7.23 -6.94
N ARG A 67 20.33 -7.27 -5.66
CA ARG A 67 19.32 -8.19 -5.20
C ARG A 67 17.93 -7.67 -5.53
N GLN A 68 17.10 -8.53 -6.09
CA GLN A 68 15.71 -8.22 -6.40
C GLN A 68 14.79 -9.03 -5.50
N GLY A 69 13.85 -8.32 -4.88
CA GLY A 69 12.80 -8.94 -4.09
C GLY A 69 11.46 -8.36 -4.46
N ARG A 70 10.46 -9.21 -4.54
CA ARG A 70 9.07 -8.79 -4.69
C ARG A 70 8.43 -8.84 -3.32
N HIS A 71 7.99 -7.69 -2.84
CA HIS A 71 7.46 -7.57 -1.49
C HIS A 71 5.96 -7.75 -1.52
N GLY A 72 5.45 -8.69 -0.73
CA GLY A 72 4.03 -8.93 -0.60
C GLY A 72 3.37 -7.77 0.13
N ILE A 73 2.24 -7.32 -0.40
CA ILE A 73 1.49 -6.18 0.13
C ILE A 73 0.01 -6.55 0.21
N GLN A 74 -0.61 -6.22 1.33
CA GLN A 74 -2.06 -6.25 1.49
C GLN A 74 -2.54 -4.86 1.86
N LEU A 75 -3.41 -4.29 1.04
CA LEU A 75 -4.12 -3.08 1.39
C LEU A 75 -5.48 -3.45 1.96
N ARG A 76 -5.84 -2.80 3.06
CA ARG A 76 -7.15 -2.94 3.65
C ARG A 76 -7.84 -1.59 3.68
N VAL A 77 -9.04 -1.52 3.14
CA VAL A 77 -9.88 -0.32 3.16
C VAL A 77 -11.06 -0.59 4.09
N ARG A 78 -11.26 0.29 5.05
CA ARG A 78 -12.38 0.21 5.99
C ARG A 78 -13.26 1.44 5.83
N SER A 79 -14.57 1.26 5.83
CA SER A 79 -15.53 2.37 5.70
C SER A 79 -16.83 2.01 6.40
N GLU A 80 -17.49 3.02 6.93
CA GLU A 80 -18.84 2.87 7.49
C GLU A 80 -19.90 2.68 6.43
N ASP A 81 -19.59 2.99 5.18
CA ASP A 81 -20.50 2.87 4.03
C ASP A 81 -19.90 1.96 2.99
N TYR A 82 -20.69 0.97 2.54
CA TYR A 82 -20.23 -0.03 1.57
C TYR A 82 -19.81 0.62 0.23
N ASP A 83 -20.66 1.49 -0.31
CA ASP A 83 -20.40 2.08 -1.63
C ASP A 83 -19.18 3.00 -1.60
N VAL A 84 -19.01 3.75 -0.52
CA VAL A 84 -17.84 4.63 -0.34
C VAL A 84 -16.57 3.79 -0.23
N GLY A 85 -16.59 2.73 0.55
CA GLY A 85 -15.44 1.82 0.69
C GLY A 85 -15.11 1.11 -0.60
N PHE A 86 -16.11 0.60 -1.31
CA PHE A 86 -15.92 -0.05 -2.61
C PHE A 86 -15.31 0.92 -3.63
N GLY A 87 -15.84 2.14 -3.70
CA GLY A 87 -15.30 3.15 -4.60
C GLY A 87 -13.84 3.45 -4.31
N LYS A 88 -13.47 3.52 -3.03
CA LYS A 88 -12.08 3.79 -2.65
C LYS A 88 -11.14 2.64 -2.97
N VAL A 89 -11.55 1.39 -2.71
CA VAL A 89 -10.70 0.25 -3.03
C VAL A 89 -10.53 0.08 -4.54
N MET A 90 -11.56 0.40 -5.33
CA MET A 90 -11.45 0.39 -6.78
C MET A 90 -10.52 1.49 -7.30
N GLU A 91 -10.60 2.68 -6.72
CA GLU A 91 -9.67 3.78 -7.05
C GLU A 91 -8.23 3.37 -6.79
N LEU A 92 -7.98 2.75 -5.64
CA LEU A 92 -6.63 2.26 -5.30
C LEU A 92 -6.18 1.14 -6.24
N ALA A 93 -7.08 0.24 -6.61
CA ALA A 93 -6.75 -0.84 -7.54
C ALA A 93 -6.31 -0.31 -8.90
N ILE A 94 -7.04 0.67 -9.44
CA ILE A 94 -6.71 1.30 -10.71
C ILE A 94 -5.38 2.05 -10.61
N ALA A 95 -5.18 2.78 -9.51
CA ALA A 95 -3.93 3.52 -9.30
C ALA A 95 -2.73 2.58 -9.20
N LEU A 96 -2.85 1.45 -8.52
CA LEU A 96 -1.79 0.45 -8.42
C LEU A 96 -1.47 -0.18 -9.78
N ASP A 97 -2.47 -0.36 -10.63
CA ASP A 97 -2.25 -0.92 -11.95
C ASP A 97 -1.60 0.07 -12.93
N GLU A 98 -1.96 1.35 -12.84
CA GLU A 98 -1.67 2.33 -13.88
C GLU A 98 -0.79 3.51 -13.42
N THR A 99 -0.95 3.97 -12.19
CA THR A 99 -0.38 5.24 -11.74
C THR A 99 0.93 5.08 -10.98
N VAL A 100 1.03 4.08 -10.11
CA VAL A 100 2.22 3.95 -9.24
C VAL A 100 3.47 3.51 -9.98
N TYR A 101 3.31 2.84 -11.12
CA TYR A 101 4.43 2.38 -11.92
C TYR A 101 5.32 3.54 -12.36
N GLY A 102 6.62 3.40 -12.13
CA GLY A 102 7.60 4.40 -12.54
C GLY A 102 7.68 5.64 -11.64
N ASN A 103 6.77 5.80 -10.70
CA ASN A 103 6.81 6.94 -9.77
C ASN A 103 7.90 6.79 -8.73
N THR A 104 8.37 7.93 -8.23
CA THR A 104 9.34 7.99 -7.16
C THR A 104 8.72 8.60 -5.92
N VAL A 105 9.24 8.24 -4.77
CA VAL A 105 8.82 8.82 -3.49
C VAL A 105 10.04 8.96 -2.58
N ALA A 106 10.11 10.08 -1.87
CA ALA A 106 11.15 10.31 -0.88
C ALA A 106 10.62 9.90 0.50
N VAL A 107 11.40 9.09 1.20
CA VAL A 107 11.12 8.69 2.57
C VAL A 107 12.36 9.07 3.40
N GLY A 108 12.26 10.20 4.12
CA GLY A 108 13.42 10.79 4.77
C GLY A 108 14.47 11.20 3.74
N ALA A 109 15.70 10.72 3.91
CA ALA A 109 16.81 11.03 3.00
C ALA A 109 16.93 10.06 1.82
N VAL A 110 16.05 9.06 1.74
CA VAL A 110 16.13 8.02 0.71
C VAL A 110 15.00 8.20 -0.29
N THR A 111 15.33 8.09 -1.58
CA THR A 111 14.33 8.14 -2.65
C THR A 111 14.16 6.74 -3.22
N TYR A 112 12.92 6.34 -3.41
CA TYR A 112 12.57 5.03 -3.96
C TYR A 112 11.84 5.21 -5.28
N ARG A 113 11.99 4.23 -6.16
CA ARG A 113 11.24 4.14 -7.41
C ARG A 113 10.47 2.83 -7.44
N VAL A 114 9.19 2.91 -7.76
CA VAL A 114 8.37 1.72 -7.97
C VAL A 114 8.60 1.20 -9.38
N HIS A 115 9.12 0.00 -9.50
CA HIS A 115 9.34 -0.65 -10.79
C HIS A 115 8.11 -1.41 -11.27
N SER A 116 7.39 -2.03 -10.35
CA SER A 116 6.13 -2.69 -10.71
C SER A 116 5.28 -2.95 -9.46
N PHE A 117 4.00 -3.08 -9.68
CA PHE A 117 3.06 -3.63 -8.71
C PHE A 117 2.16 -4.60 -9.46
N GLY A 118 2.15 -5.85 -9.04
CA GLY A 118 1.29 -6.88 -9.64
C GLY A 118 0.22 -7.28 -8.66
N ARG A 119 -1.05 -7.05 -9.01
CA ARG A 119 -2.15 -7.53 -8.18
C ARG A 119 -2.29 -9.04 -8.29
N THR A 120 -2.42 -9.71 -7.16
CA THR A 120 -2.70 -11.15 -7.12
C THR A 120 -4.19 -11.44 -7.00
N SER A 121 -4.98 -10.42 -6.65
CA SER A 121 -6.44 -10.54 -6.58
C SER A 121 -7.08 -9.20 -6.92
N GLY A 122 -8.37 -9.24 -7.29
CA GLY A 122 -9.20 -8.04 -7.33
C GLY A 122 -9.60 -7.61 -5.93
N PRO A 123 -10.35 -6.51 -5.80
CA PRO A 123 -10.90 -6.09 -4.50
C PRO A 123 -11.82 -7.17 -3.94
N ILE A 124 -11.60 -7.54 -2.68
CA ILE A 124 -12.37 -8.57 -1.99
C ILE A 124 -13.10 -7.92 -0.82
N SER A 125 -14.43 -8.08 -0.78
CA SER A 125 -15.20 -7.67 0.37
C SER A 125 -15.10 -8.74 1.45
N LEU A 126 -14.72 -8.33 2.65
CA LEU A 126 -14.63 -9.22 3.81
C LEU A 126 -15.85 -9.13 4.72
N GLY A 127 -16.84 -8.30 4.36
CA GLY A 127 -18.00 -8.07 5.21
C GLY A 127 -17.71 -7.03 6.27
N LYS A 128 -18.40 -7.14 7.40
CA LYS A 128 -18.31 -6.16 8.47
C LYS A 128 -17.20 -6.52 9.46
N ASP A 129 -16.55 -5.50 10.02
CA ASP A 129 -15.43 -5.69 10.95
C ASP A 129 -15.90 -6.24 12.31
N SER A 130 -17.09 -5.82 12.78
CA SER A 130 -17.67 -6.34 14.00
C SER A 130 -19.18 -6.09 14.03
N PRO A 131 -19.95 -6.85 14.84
CA PRO A 131 -21.39 -6.59 14.99
C PRO A 131 -21.73 -5.23 15.58
N GLU A 132 -20.79 -4.63 16.32
CA GLU A 132 -20.99 -3.37 17.03
C GLU A 132 -20.71 -2.17 16.14
N THR A 133 -19.55 -2.13 15.48
CA THR A 133 -19.15 -1.00 14.65
C THR A 133 -19.69 -1.09 13.24
N LYS A 134 -19.91 -2.30 12.72
CA LYS A 134 -20.53 -2.58 11.42
C LYS A 134 -19.86 -1.85 10.25
N ARG A 135 -18.54 -1.68 10.33
CA ARG A 135 -17.78 -1.06 9.23
C ARG A 135 -17.43 -2.12 8.20
N GLU A 136 -17.55 -1.75 6.94
CA GLU A 136 -17.22 -2.64 5.83
C GLU A 136 -15.72 -2.71 5.62
N LEU A 137 -15.22 -3.92 5.33
CA LEU A 137 -13.80 -4.18 5.06
C LEU A 137 -13.62 -4.69 3.64
N PHE A 138 -12.60 -4.13 2.97
CA PHE A 138 -12.17 -4.59 1.65
C PHE A 138 -10.67 -4.85 1.69
N THR A 139 -10.20 -5.85 0.97
CA THR A 139 -8.78 -6.10 0.82
C THR A 139 -8.36 -6.15 -0.63
N LEU A 140 -7.09 -5.82 -0.85
CA LEU A 140 -6.46 -5.86 -2.16
C LEU A 140 -5.04 -6.38 -1.95
N ASN A 141 -4.68 -7.45 -2.63
CA ASN A 141 -3.38 -8.08 -2.46
C ASN A 141 -2.53 -7.96 -3.71
N GLY A 142 -1.23 -7.89 -3.53
CA GLY A 142 -0.31 -7.84 -4.64
C GLY A 142 1.14 -7.91 -4.19
N THR A 143 2.04 -7.74 -5.15
CA THR A 143 3.47 -7.72 -4.92
C THR A 143 4.06 -6.43 -5.46
N LEU A 144 4.95 -5.84 -4.68
CA LEU A 144 5.60 -4.58 -4.98
C LEU A 144 7.08 -4.80 -5.27
N LEU A 145 7.54 -4.31 -6.41
CA LEU A 145 8.97 -4.23 -6.72
C LEU A 145 9.40 -2.78 -6.64
N VAL A 146 10.24 -2.47 -5.67
CA VAL A 146 10.69 -1.11 -5.39
C VAL A 146 12.20 -1.13 -5.14
N ARG A 147 12.89 -0.07 -5.55
CA ARG A 147 14.32 0.07 -5.36
C ARG A 147 14.69 1.47 -4.91
N GLU A 148 15.78 1.56 -4.17
CA GLU A 148 16.39 2.85 -3.87
C GLU A 148 17.00 3.44 -5.15
N VAL A 149 16.81 4.73 -5.32
CA VAL A 149 17.35 5.46 -6.45
C VAL A 149 18.74 6.00 -6.14
#